data_a6b2752ed8043a777f058f74f175093c
#
_entry.id   a6b2752ed8043a777f058f74f175093c
#
_cell.length_a   1.000
_cell.length_b   1.000
_cell.length_c   1.000
_cell.angle_alpha   90.00
_cell.angle_beta   90.00
_cell.angle_gamma   90.00
#
_symmetry.space_group_name_H-M   'P 1'
#
loop_
_entity.id
_entity.type
_entity.pdbx_description
1 polymer ?
#
loop_
_entity_poly.entity_id
_entity_poly.type
_entity_poly.pdbx_seq_one_letter_code
_entity_poly.pdbx_strand_id
1 'polypeptide(L)'
;MRFRRPVLASTLLAAALGLAACSGTGSIASSPVAASGATGSATQTTVPSATSTPTKPAGSVQASAGCSYIDQTTAASLLGFTTAAGRSSMAGSTAAMKKLDGCMYESTTDGSLGYDVVQVDPQFAQAMVAAAKAKMASAPVASYDVGLPNSVGFTQTLAPGVDSQVTIASGDRLITVASTRKDSNVAKSQASAIAAGKLLVSHP
;
A
#
# COMPACT_ATOMS: atom_id res chain seq x y z
N MET A 1 -1.79 31.92 52.21
CA MET A 1 -1.58 30.48 51.94
C MET A 1 -1.07 30.34 50.54
N ARG A 2 0.22 29.94 50.39
CA ARG A 2 0.89 29.78 49.06
C ARG A 2 0.94 28.30 48.76
N PHE A 3 0.15 27.85 47.74
CA PHE A 3 0.18 26.47 47.19
C PHE A 3 1.41 26.30 46.30
N ARG A 4 2.37 25.49 46.76
CA ARG A 4 3.48 25.02 45.92
C ARG A 4 2.98 23.87 45.02
N ARG A 5 3.06 24.06 43.71
CA ARG A 5 2.82 23.00 42.74
C ARG A 5 4.06 22.11 42.63
N PRO A 6 3.95 20.79 42.68
CA PRO A 6 5.07 19.90 42.37
C PRO A 6 5.28 19.87 40.85
N VAL A 7 6.51 20.09 40.41
CA VAL A 7 6.99 19.88 39.06
C VAL A 7 7.24 18.39 38.89
N LEU A 8 6.35 17.68 38.16
CA LEU A 8 6.57 16.32 37.74
C LEU A 8 7.48 16.35 36.53
N ALA A 9 8.73 15.92 36.72
CA ALA A 9 9.67 15.68 35.64
C ALA A 9 9.22 14.44 34.83
N SER A 10 8.71 14.67 33.66
CA SER A 10 8.38 13.58 32.68
C SER A 10 9.66 13.14 32.00
N THR A 11 10.16 11.98 32.38
CA THR A 11 11.23 11.26 31.68
C THR A 11 10.69 10.75 30.35
N LEU A 12 11.10 11.38 29.27
CA LEU A 12 10.90 10.93 27.88
C LEU A 12 11.75 9.67 27.63
N LEU A 13 11.09 8.51 27.59
CA LEU A 13 11.69 7.28 27.09
C LEU A 13 11.55 7.28 25.56
N ALA A 14 12.60 7.75 24.88
CA ALA A 14 12.72 7.68 23.43
C ALA A 14 13.06 6.25 23.01
N ALA A 15 12.05 5.47 22.60
CA ALA A 15 12.26 4.23 21.86
C ALA A 15 12.50 4.59 20.40
N ALA A 16 13.76 4.70 20.00
CA ALA A 16 14.18 4.83 18.61
C ALA A 16 14.02 3.48 17.90
N LEU A 17 12.96 3.32 17.14
CA LEU A 17 12.85 2.28 16.12
C LEU A 17 13.64 2.75 14.90
N GLY A 18 14.88 2.24 14.75
CA GLY A 18 15.74 2.53 13.62
C GLY A 18 15.18 1.94 12.33
N LEU A 19 14.75 2.79 11.42
CA LEU A 19 14.61 2.45 10.00
C LEU A 19 16.02 2.43 9.39
N ALA A 20 16.56 1.25 9.14
CA ALA A 20 17.75 1.07 8.32
C ALA A 20 17.38 1.36 6.85
N ALA A 21 17.70 2.56 6.39
CA ALA A 21 17.69 2.90 4.97
C ALA A 21 18.95 2.27 4.33
N CYS A 22 18.79 1.20 3.55
CA CYS A 22 19.83 0.70 2.67
C CYS A 22 19.94 1.60 1.43
N SER A 23 20.82 2.59 1.48
CA SER A 23 21.26 3.33 0.30
C SER A 23 22.32 2.50 -0.42
N GLY A 24 21.91 1.74 -1.42
CA GLY A 24 22.82 1.07 -2.33
C GLY A 24 23.25 2.01 -3.46
N THR A 25 24.39 2.67 -3.32
CA THR A 25 25.08 3.35 -4.41
C THR A 25 25.85 2.32 -5.25
N GLY A 26 25.22 1.83 -6.32
CA GLY A 26 25.89 1.05 -7.35
C GLY A 26 26.56 1.98 -8.39
N SER A 27 27.86 2.16 -8.29
CA SER A 27 28.68 2.78 -9.35
C SER A 27 28.81 1.81 -10.52
N ILE A 28 28.28 2.18 -11.69
CA ILE A 28 28.57 1.51 -12.95
C ILE A 28 29.70 2.24 -13.65
N ALA A 29 30.85 1.55 -13.73
CA ALA A 29 31.98 1.98 -14.49
C ALA A 29 31.68 1.83 -15.99
N SER A 30 31.83 2.93 -16.72
CA SER A 30 31.81 2.98 -18.18
C SER A 30 33.14 2.53 -18.74
N SER A 31 33.16 1.56 -19.65
CA SER A 31 34.30 1.30 -20.52
C SER A 31 33.90 1.50 -21.97
N PRO A 32 34.65 2.26 -22.77
CA PRO A 32 34.38 2.42 -24.18
C PRO A 32 35.08 1.32 -25.00
N VAL A 33 34.40 0.73 -25.96
CA VAL A 33 35.04 -0.08 -27.02
C VAL A 33 34.72 0.53 -28.36
N ALA A 34 35.79 0.64 -29.11
CA ALA A 34 35.95 1.34 -30.36
C ALA A 34 35.24 0.70 -31.56
N ALA A 35 35.06 1.53 -32.56
CA ALA A 35 34.57 1.27 -33.90
C ALA A 35 35.41 0.27 -34.70
N SER A 36 34.74 -0.48 -35.58
CA SER A 36 35.29 -0.80 -36.91
C SER A 36 34.15 -1.15 -37.84
N GLY A 37 34.15 -0.51 -38.99
CA GLY A 37 33.15 -0.60 -40.03
C GLY A 37 33.32 -1.85 -40.91
N ALA A 38 32.26 -2.17 -41.63
CA ALA A 38 32.31 -2.85 -42.90
C ALA A 38 31.04 -2.53 -43.69
N THR A 39 31.24 -1.91 -44.83
CA THR A 39 30.38 -1.73 -45.97
C THR A 39 29.95 -3.10 -46.56
N GLY A 40 28.68 -3.31 -46.83
CA GLY A 40 28.17 -4.48 -47.53
C GLY A 40 26.87 -4.12 -48.27
N SER A 41 27.01 -4.13 -49.60
CA SER A 41 26.05 -3.74 -50.64
C SER A 41 24.83 -4.65 -50.75
N ALA A 42 23.74 -4.02 -51.07
CA ALA A 42 22.47 -4.45 -51.65
C ALA A 42 22.27 -5.90 -52.13
N THR A 43 21.12 -6.46 -51.78
CA THR A 43 20.30 -7.22 -52.76
C THR A 43 18.85 -7.16 -52.25
N GLN A 44 17.97 -6.54 -53.04
CA GLN A 44 16.53 -6.59 -52.85
C GLN A 44 16.02 -7.97 -53.19
N THR A 45 15.46 -8.65 -52.23
CA THR A 45 14.67 -9.85 -52.45
C THR A 45 13.23 -9.54 -52.06
N THR A 46 12.34 -9.56 -53.05
CA THR A 46 10.88 -9.48 -52.89
C THR A 46 10.39 -10.63 -52.05
N VAL A 47 9.76 -10.33 -50.92
CA VAL A 47 9.15 -11.33 -50.06
C VAL A 47 7.63 -11.28 -50.25
N PRO A 48 6.96 -12.43 -50.39
CA PRO A 48 5.51 -12.50 -50.59
C PRO A 48 4.75 -12.12 -49.34
N SER A 49 3.59 -11.49 -49.56
CA SER A 49 2.60 -11.07 -48.58
C SER A 49 2.27 -12.20 -47.59
N ALA A 50 2.71 -12.08 -46.38
CA ALA A 50 2.34 -12.98 -45.30
C ALA A 50 0.96 -12.59 -44.75
N THR A 51 0.03 -13.52 -44.86
CA THR A 51 -1.30 -13.53 -44.25
C THR A 51 -1.19 -13.22 -42.76
N SER A 52 -1.82 -12.14 -42.31
CA SER A 52 -1.89 -11.75 -40.91
C SER A 52 -2.70 -12.79 -40.12
N THR A 53 -2.03 -13.64 -39.39
CA THR A 53 -2.62 -14.48 -38.36
C THR A 53 -3.18 -13.58 -37.25
N PRO A 54 -4.42 -13.76 -36.76
CA PRO A 54 -4.96 -12.97 -35.70
C PRO A 54 -4.11 -13.14 -34.44
N THR A 55 -3.46 -12.07 -34.03
CA THR A 55 -2.69 -12.04 -32.78
C THR A 55 -3.67 -12.26 -31.63
N LYS A 56 -3.48 -13.39 -30.94
CA LYS A 56 -4.13 -13.70 -29.66
C LYS A 56 -3.99 -12.45 -28.75
N PRO A 57 -5.08 -11.97 -28.06
CA PRO A 57 -4.98 -10.85 -27.14
C PRO A 57 -3.85 -11.12 -26.18
N ALA A 58 -2.99 -10.12 -25.99
CA ALA A 58 -1.88 -10.16 -25.05
C ALA A 58 -2.41 -10.61 -23.69
N GLY A 59 -1.73 -11.60 -23.11
CA GLY A 59 -2.19 -12.33 -21.96
C GLY A 59 -2.65 -11.42 -20.83
N SER A 60 -3.73 -11.84 -20.17
CA SER A 60 -4.09 -11.37 -18.84
C SER A 60 -2.83 -11.27 -18.00
N VAL A 61 -2.51 -10.07 -17.55
CA VAL A 61 -1.44 -9.84 -16.57
C VAL A 61 -1.78 -10.75 -15.39
N GLN A 62 -0.97 -11.78 -15.18
CA GLN A 62 -1.17 -12.75 -14.12
C GLN A 62 -1.13 -11.94 -12.82
N ALA A 63 -2.25 -11.91 -12.09
CA ALA A 63 -2.32 -11.23 -10.80
C ALA A 63 -1.16 -11.75 -9.98
N SER A 64 -0.28 -10.84 -9.55
CA SER A 64 0.84 -11.20 -8.70
C SER A 64 0.26 -11.90 -7.48
N ALA A 65 0.85 -13.03 -7.04
CA ALA A 65 0.44 -13.66 -5.79
C ALA A 65 0.41 -12.58 -4.70
N GLY A 66 -0.78 -12.29 -4.14
CA GLY A 66 -0.95 -11.19 -3.21
C GLY A 66 -1.72 -9.98 -3.72
N CYS A 67 -2.61 -10.09 -4.67
CA CYS A 67 -3.62 -9.08 -5.04
C CYS A 67 -4.94 -9.79 -5.35
N SER A 68 -5.29 -10.78 -4.51
CA SER A 68 -6.39 -11.70 -4.80
C SER A 68 -7.71 -11.24 -4.16
N TYR A 69 -7.67 -10.46 -3.09
CA TYR A 69 -8.89 -10.04 -2.36
C TYR A 69 -9.53 -8.80 -2.95
N ILE A 70 -8.77 -7.89 -3.48
CA ILE A 70 -9.26 -6.74 -4.24
C ILE A 70 -8.55 -6.76 -5.59
N ASP A 71 -9.29 -6.79 -6.69
CA ASP A 71 -8.74 -6.67 -8.03
C ASP A 71 -8.60 -5.18 -8.46
N GLN A 72 -7.93 -4.94 -9.58
CA GLN A 72 -7.69 -3.59 -10.09
C GLN A 72 -8.99 -2.82 -10.38
N THR A 73 -10.01 -3.50 -10.92
CA THR A 73 -11.30 -2.88 -11.25
C THR A 73 -12.02 -2.43 -9.99
N THR A 74 -12.04 -3.30 -8.98
CA THR A 74 -12.60 -2.99 -7.67
C THR A 74 -11.84 -1.86 -7.00
N ALA A 75 -10.50 -1.89 -7.01
CA ALA A 75 -9.68 -0.81 -6.47
C ALA A 75 -9.96 0.54 -7.14
N ALA A 76 -10.04 0.56 -8.48
CA ALA A 76 -10.39 1.78 -9.23
C ALA A 76 -11.81 2.29 -8.89
N SER A 77 -12.77 1.39 -8.71
CA SER A 77 -14.14 1.74 -8.29
C SER A 77 -14.16 2.36 -6.90
N LEU A 78 -13.44 1.76 -5.94
CA LEU A 78 -13.33 2.26 -4.57
C LEU A 78 -12.69 3.65 -4.50
N LEU A 79 -11.67 3.88 -5.32
CA LEU A 79 -10.94 5.15 -5.38
C LEU A 79 -11.66 6.23 -6.19
N GLY A 80 -12.48 5.83 -7.17
CA GLY A 80 -13.13 6.73 -8.12
C GLY A 80 -12.18 7.30 -9.18
N PHE A 81 -11.04 6.62 -9.41
CA PHE A 81 -10.09 6.92 -10.49
C PHE A 81 -9.34 5.65 -10.92
N THR A 82 -8.76 5.68 -12.12
CA THR A 82 -8.01 4.54 -12.67
C THR A 82 -6.65 4.38 -11.98
N THR A 83 -6.25 3.12 -11.80
CA THR A 83 -4.95 2.77 -11.21
C THR A 83 -4.13 1.91 -12.15
N ALA A 84 -2.83 1.86 -11.93
CA ALA A 84 -1.97 0.83 -12.50
C ALA A 84 -2.35 -0.56 -11.95
N ALA A 85 -1.84 -1.62 -12.59
CA ALA A 85 -1.97 -2.98 -12.07
C ALA A 85 -1.44 -3.08 -10.65
N GLY A 86 -2.13 -3.88 -9.81
CA GLY A 86 -1.75 -4.05 -8.42
C GLY A 86 -0.34 -4.62 -8.27
N ARG A 87 0.39 -4.09 -7.32
CA ARG A 87 1.69 -4.63 -6.90
C ARG A 87 1.53 -5.35 -5.58
N SER A 88 1.91 -6.62 -5.56
CA SER A 88 1.88 -7.44 -4.35
C SER A 88 2.79 -6.85 -3.26
N SER A 89 2.27 -6.80 -2.04
CA SER A 89 3.00 -6.42 -0.83
C SER A 89 3.26 -7.61 0.08
N MET A 90 3.40 -8.82 -0.45
CA MET A 90 3.52 -10.08 0.29
C MET A 90 4.82 -10.25 1.13
N ALA A 91 5.73 -9.28 1.12
CA ALA A 91 6.91 -9.31 1.98
C ALA A 91 6.53 -9.14 3.46
N GLY A 92 7.26 -9.79 4.36
CA GLY A 92 7.17 -9.55 5.81
C GLY A 92 6.43 -10.59 6.64
N SER A 93 6.18 -11.81 6.13
CA SER A 93 5.70 -12.91 6.97
C SER A 93 6.73 -13.33 8.01
N THR A 94 6.27 -13.57 9.25
CA THR A 94 7.08 -14.12 10.36
C THR A 94 6.39 -15.36 10.92
N ALA A 95 7.04 -16.06 11.85
CA ALA A 95 6.43 -17.22 12.52
C ALA A 95 5.13 -16.86 13.27
N ALA A 96 5.01 -15.63 13.77
CA ALA A 96 3.85 -15.15 14.52
C ALA A 96 2.80 -14.44 13.64
N MET A 97 3.14 -14.07 12.40
CA MET A 97 2.30 -13.32 11.49
C MET A 97 2.42 -13.89 10.08
N LYS A 98 1.39 -14.58 9.62
CA LYS A 98 1.32 -15.10 8.26
C LYS A 98 0.55 -14.12 7.38
N LYS A 99 1.22 -13.54 6.40
CA LYS A 99 0.55 -12.69 5.43
C LYS A 99 -0.32 -13.53 4.49
N LEU A 100 -1.61 -13.24 4.45
CA LEU A 100 -2.59 -13.94 3.63
C LEU A 100 -2.72 -13.29 2.26
N ASP A 101 -2.80 -11.95 2.24
CA ASP A 101 -2.85 -11.17 1.02
C ASP A 101 -2.34 -9.75 1.28
N GLY A 102 -1.97 -9.04 0.22
CA GLY A 102 -1.57 -7.64 0.31
C GLY A 102 -1.26 -7.07 -1.06
N CYS A 103 -1.75 -5.87 -1.30
CA CYS A 103 -1.63 -5.22 -2.59
C CYS A 103 -1.57 -3.70 -2.46
N MET A 104 -0.92 -3.07 -3.43
CA MET A 104 -0.88 -1.62 -3.62
C MET A 104 -1.32 -1.27 -5.04
N TYR A 105 -2.34 -0.46 -5.18
CA TYR A 105 -2.84 0.12 -6.42
C TYR A 105 -2.54 1.61 -6.43
N GLU A 106 -1.90 2.10 -7.47
CA GLU A 106 -1.45 3.49 -7.55
C GLU A 106 -1.90 4.17 -8.85
N SER A 107 -2.28 5.44 -8.72
CA SER A 107 -2.36 6.41 -9.82
C SER A 107 -1.22 7.42 -9.64
N THR A 108 -0.51 7.72 -10.70
CA THR A 108 0.59 8.71 -10.67
C THR A 108 0.10 10.12 -10.35
N THR A 109 -1.17 10.40 -10.62
CA THR A 109 -1.78 11.73 -10.49
C THR A 109 -2.71 11.89 -9.30
N ASP A 110 -3.45 10.82 -8.92
CA ASP A 110 -4.63 10.97 -8.06
C ASP A 110 -4.46 10.41 -6.65
N GLY A 111 -3.70 9.32 -6.49
CA GLY A 111 -3.49 8.71 -5.19
C GLY A 111 -3.28 7.19 -5.25
N SER A 112 -3.61 6.51 -4.16
CA SER A 112 -3.40 5.05 -4.04
C SER A 112 -4.39 4.39 -3.09
N LEU A 113 -4.52 3.06 -3.23
CA LEU A 113 -5.14 2.16 -2.27
C LEU A 113 -4.17 1.03 -1.97
N GLY A 114 -3.79 0.89 -0.71
CA GLY A 114 -3.00 -0.22 -0.21
C GLY A 114 -3.77 -1.01 0.83
N TYR A 115 -3.55 -2.33 0.86
CA TYR A 115 -4.07 -3.16 1.94
C TYR A 115 -3.13 -4.31 2.28
N ASP A 116 -3.22 -4.78 3.50
CA ASP A 116 -2.60 -5.98 4.01
C ASP A 116 -3.59 -6.78 4.86
N VAL A 117 -3.62 -8.10 4.66
CA VAL A 117 -4.37 -9.05 5.48
C VAL A 117 -3.38 -10.05 6.05
N VAL A 118 -3.29 -10.10 7.36
CA VAL A 118 -2.31 -10.93 8.09
C VAL A 118 -3.06 -11.83 9.05
N GLN A 119 -2.75 -13.12 9.03
CA GLN A 119 -3.21 -14.06 10.05
C GLN A 119 -2.33 -13.95 11.29
N VAL A 120 -2.96 -13.75 12.43
CA VAL A 120 -2.32 -13.58 13.73
C VAL A 120 -3.19 -14.19 14.83
N ASP A 121 -2.66 -14.29 16.04
CA ASP A 121 -3.48 -14.61 17.21
C ASP A 121 -4.59 -13.57 17.40
N PRO A 122 -5.86 -13.98 17.66
CA PRO A 122 -6.99 -13.06 17.81
C PRO A 122 -6.82 -12.02 18.92
N GLN A 123 -6.20 -12.38 20.03
CA GLN A 123 -5.92 -11.43 21.12
C GLN A 123 -4.86 -10.42 20.71
N PHE A 124 -3.85 -10.87 19.94
CA PHE A 124 -2.83 -9.98 19.39
C PHE A 124 -3.46 -8.99 18.38
N ALA A 125 -4.37 -9.45 17.49
CA ALA A 125 -5.07 -8.55 16.56
C ALA A 125 -5.85 -7.46 17.31
N GLN A 126 -6.61 -7.83 18.36
CA GLN A 126 -7.35 -6.88 19.19
C GLN A 126 -6.42 -5.91 19.93
N ALA A 127 -5.30 -6.40 20.48
CA ALA A 127 -4.32 -5.57 21.15
C ALA A 127 -3.69 -4.54 20.19
N MET A 128 -3.44 -4.92 18.93
CA MET A 128 -2.93 -4.01 17.91
C MET A 128 -3.92 -2.88 17.60
N VAL A 129 -5.22 -3.18 17.48
CA VAL A 129 -6.25 -2.15 17.29
C VAL A 129 -6.35 -1.24 18.52
N ALA A 130 -6.30 -1.80 19.73
CA ALA A 130 -6.31 -1.01 20.96
C ALA A 130 -5.10 -0.08 21.06
N ALA A 131 -3.91 -0.59 20.73
CA ALA A 131 -2.68 0.20 20.68
C ALA A 131 -2.76 1.32 19.63
N ALA A 132 -3.32 1.03 18.44
CA ALA A 132 -3.56 2.05 17.42
C ALA A 132 -4.51 3.14 17.93
N LYS A 133 -5.63 2.78 18.57
CA LYS A 133 -6.55 3.75 19.20
C LYS A 133 -5.84 4.63 20.22
N ALA A 134 -5.06 4.04 21.11
CA ALA A 134 -4.33 4.79 22.13
C ALA A 134 -3.30 5.75 21.53
N LYS A 135 -2.57 5.30 20.49
CA LYS A 135 -1.62 6.14 19.77
C LYS A 135 -2.30 7.31 19.08
N MET A 136 -3.46 7.08 18.44
CA MET A 136 -4.22 8.13 17.76
C MET A 136 -4.78 9.17 18.73
N ALA A 137 -5.19 8.76 19.93
CA ALA A 137 -5.67 9.70 20.95
C ALA A 137 -4.60 10.72 21.40
N SER A 138 -3.33 10.41 21.22
CA SER A 138 -2.19 11.28 21.57
C SER A 138 -1.52 11.98 20.38
N ALA A 139 -1.92 11.63 19.14
CA ALA A 139 -1.34 12.17 17.92
C ALA A 139 -2.20 13.30 17.33
N PRO A 140 -1.61 14.26 16.59
CA PRO A 140 -2.36 15.30 15.89
C PRO A 140 -3.02 14.75 14.59
N VAL A 141 -3.79 13.68 14.70
CA VAL A 141 -4.52 13.04 13.61
C VAL A 141 -6.00 13.00 13.91
N ALA A 142 -6.83 13.12 12.89
CA ALA A 142 -8.29 13.02 13.04
C ALA A 142 -8.70 11.54 13.01
N SER A 143 -9.26 11.03 14.10
CA SER A 143 -9.89 9.71 14.12
C SER A 143 -11.31 9.77 13.55
N TYR A 144 -11.76 8.67 12.93
CA TYR A 144 -13.13 8.52 12.44
C TYR A 144 -13.67 7.11 12.71
N ASP A 145 -14.99 7.01 12.75
CA ASP A 145 -15.68 5.73 12.93
C ASP A 145 -15.69 4.94 11.62
N VAL A 146 -15.22 3.70 11.67
CA VAL A 146 -15.21 2.77 10.53
C VAL A 146 -16.55 2.05 10.36
N GLY A 147 -17.38 2.04 11.41
CA GLY A 147 -18.65 1.30 11.45
C GLY A 147 -18.45 -0.22 11.47
N LEU A 148 -17.32 -0.71 11.99
CA LEU A 148 -17.03 -2.12 12.20
C LEU A 148 -16.53 -2.35 13.64
N PRO A 149 -16.89 -3.48 14.27
CA PRO A 149 -16.36 -3.82 15.60
C PRO A 149 -14.83 -4.01 15.53
N ASN A 150 -14.16 -3.74 16.63
CA ASN A 150 -12.71 -3.90 16.76
C ASN A 150 -11.92 -3.23 15.62
N SER A 151 -12.29 -2.01 15.29
CA SER A 151 -11.64 -1.22 14.25
C SER A 151 -11.27 0.17 14.73
N VAL A 152 -10.34 0.80 14.03
CA VAL A 152 -9.98 2.22 14.17
C VAL A 152 -9.66 2.81 12.83
N GLY A 153 -10.17 4.01 12.57
CA GLY A 153 -9.83 4.82 11.39
C GLY A 153 -9.17 6.13 11.80
N PHE A 154 -8.20 6.58 11.04
CA PHE A 154 -7.60 7.89 11.22
C PHE A 154 -7.19 8.50 9.88
N THR A 155 -7.16 9.82 9.85
CA THR A 155 -6.76 10.59 8.68
C THR A 155 -5.65 11.55 9.07
N GLN A 156 -4.64 11.65 8.23
CA GLN A 156 -3.56 12.62 8.34
C GLN A 156 -3.42 13.41 7.04
N THR A 157 -3.09 14.68 7.16
CA THR A 157 -2.73 15.50 6.01
C THR A 157 -1.26 15.28 5.69
N LEU A 158 -0.99 14.86 4.46
CA LEU A 158 0.35 14.70 3.90
C LEU A 158 0.45 15.64 2.69
N ALA A 159 1.41 16.53 2.65
CA ALA A 159 1.60 17.34 1.45
C ALA A 159 2.14 16.47 0.30
N PRO A 160 1.49 16.39 -0.87
CA PRO A 160 0.37 17.21 -1.33
C PRO A 160 -1.02 16.54 -1.22
N GLY A 161 -1.43 15.96 -0.11
CA GLY A 161 -2.72 15.28 -0.08
C GLY A 161 -3.17 14.85 1.31
N VAL A 162 -3.99 13.81 1.35
CA VAL A 162 -4.54 13.21 2.55
C VAL A 162 -4.37 11.70 2.51
N ASP A 163 -4.05 11.11 3.65
CA ASP A 163 -3.97 9.66 3.86
C ASP A 163 -4.99 9.26 4.93
N SER A 164 -5.86 8.32 4.59
CA SER A 164 -6.84 7.73 5.51
C SER A 164 -6.52 6.26 5.70
N GLN A 165 -6.34 5.86 6.95
CA GLN A 165 -6.00 4.48 7.30
C GLN A 165 -7.10 3.86 8.15
N VAL A 166 -7.28 2.55 7.98
CA VAL A 166 -8.19 1.71 8.75
C VAL A 166 -7.42 0.49 9.23
N THR A 167 -7.57 0.16 10.52
CA THR A 167 -7.06 -1.09 11.10
C THR A 167 -8.22 -1.83 11.73
N ILE A 168 -8.37 -3.12 11.41
CA ILE A 168 -9.50 -3.97 11.83
C ILE A 168 -8.96 -5.29 12.36
N ALA A 169 -9.45 -5.74 13.52
CA ALA A 169 -9.28 -7.11 14.01
C ALA A 169 -10.55 -7.91 13.71
N SER A 170 -10.46 -8.91 12.85
CA SER A 170 -11.58 -9.77 12.43
C SER A 170 -11.20 -11.24 12.63
N GLY A 171 -11.64 -11.81 13.76
CA GLY A 171 -11.22 -13.17 14.15
C GLY A 171 -9.70 -13.24 14.34
N ASP A 172 -9.08 -14.16 13.61
CA ASP A 172 -7.62 -14.36 13.58
C ASP A 172 -6.91 -13.49 12.51
N ARG A 173 -7.60 -12.50 11.95
CA ARG A 173 -7.04 -11.62 10.92
C ARG A 173 -6.89 -10.19 11.43
N LEU A 174 -5.72 -9.62 11.17
CA LEU A 174 -5.45 -8.19 11.26
C LEU A 174 -5.45 -7.63 9.84
N ILE A 175 -6.34 -6.69 9.58
CA ILE A 175 -6.52 -6.05 8.28
C ILE A 175 -6.10 -4.60 8.42
N THR A 176 -5.23 -4.14 7.53
CA THR A 176 -4.86 -2.73 7.41
C THR A 176 -5.16 -2.24 6.01
N VAL A 177 -5.72 -1.05 5.90
CA VAL A 177 -6.02 -0.38 4.64
C VAL A 177 -5.50 1.04 4.71
N ALA A 178 -4.88 1.51 3.66
CA ALA A 178 -4.49 2.91 3.47
C ALA A 178 -5.05 3.43 2.14
N SER A 179 -5.72 4.57 2.18
CA SER A 179 -6.21 5.27 0.98
C SER A 179 -5.64 6.68 0.96
N THR A 180 -4.81 6.96 -0.03
CA THR A 180 -4.19 8.27 -0.23
C THR A 180 -4.85 9.00 -1.38
N ARG A 181 -5.09 10.30 -1.22
CA ARG A 181 -5.64 11.18 -2.26
C ARG A 181 -4.85 12.47 -2.36
N LYS A 182 -4.42 12.81 -3.57
CA LYS A 182 -3.70 14.06 -3.85
C LYS A 182 -4.61 15.28 -3.96
N ASP A 183 -5.91 15.07 -4.20
CA ASP A 183 -6.93 16.13 -4.21
C ASP A 183 -7.31 16.61 -2.80
N SER A 184 -6.67 16.10 -1.75
CA SER A 184 -6.93 16.39 -0.33
C SER A 184 -8.39 16.18 0.11
N ASN A 185 -9.16 15.37 -0.62
CA ASN A 185 -10.54 15.08 -0.29
C ASN A 185 -10.63 14.02 0.82
N VAL A 186 -10.73 14.49 2.06
CA VAL A 186 -10.81 13.67 3.27
C VAL A 186 -11.98 12.69 3.19
N ALA A 187 -13.17 13.16 2.85
CA ALA A 187 -14.38 12.32 2.85
C ALA A 187 -14.27 11.15 1.85
N LYS A 188 -13.75 11.40 0.66
CA LYS A 188 -13.52 10.34 -0.34
C LYS A 188 -12.42 9.38 0.10
N SER A 189 -11.34 9.87 0.70
CA SER A 189 -10.25 9.05 1.21
C SER A 189 -10.74 8.09 2.30
N GLN A 190 -11.50 8.60 3.28
CA GLN A 190 -12.12 7.80 4.34
C GLN A 190 -13.11 6.77 3.77
N ALA A 191 -13.99 7.20 2.86
CA ALA A 191 -14.97 6.30 2.23
C ALA A 191 -14.29 5.13 1.51
N SER A 192 -13.21 5.39 0.75
CA SER A 192 -12.44 4.36 0.06
C SER A 192 -11.80 3.38 1.05
N ALA A 193 -11.17 3.88 2.12
CA ALA A 193 -10.54 3.04 3.14
C ALA A 193 -11.56 2.18 3.89
N ILE A 194 -12.72 2.75 4.27
CA ILE A 194 -13.82 2.03 4.93
C ILE A 194 -14.40 0.95 4.03
N ALA A 195 -14.69 1.28 2.77
CA ALA A 195 -15.30 0.35 1.82
C ALA A 195 -14.35 -0.83 1.53
N ALA A 196 -13.06 -0.57 1.32
CA ALA A 196 -12.06 -1.62 1.18
C ALA A 196 -11.95 -2.49 2.43
N GLY A 197 -11.93 -1.90 3.62
CA GLY A 197 -11.90 -2.62 4.89
C GLY A 197 -13.10 -3.55 5.06
N LYS A 198 -14.32 -3.08 4.76
CA LYS A 198 -15.56 -3.91 4.80
C LYS A 198 -15.49 -5.07 3.82
N LEU A 199 -14.98 -4.84 2.62
CA LEU A 199 -14.82 -5.87 1.60
C LEU A 199 -13.82 -6.96 2.06
N LEU A 200 -12.70 -6.57 2.64
CA LEU A 200 -11.68 -7.50 3.15
C LEU A 200 -12.18 -8.31 4.37
N VAL A 201 -13.01 -7.72 5.24
CA VAL A 201 -13.65 -8.44 6.35
C VAL A 201 -14.62 -9.51 5.84
N SER A 202 -15.35 -9.25 4.76
CA SER A 202 -16.30 -10.19 4.17
C SER A 202 -15.64 -11.31 3.36
N HIS A 203 -14.37 -11.19 3.03
CA HIS A 203 -13.60 -12.23 2.35
C HIS A 203 -13.37 -13.40 3.30
N PRO A 204 -13.61 -14.67 2.86
CA PRO A 204 -13.46 -15.86 3.70
C PRO A 204 -11.99 -16.13 4.08
#